data_31a50fe56f19659e92f6b5b649c70c95
#
_entry.id   31a50fe56f19659e92f6b5b649c70c95
#
_cell.length_a   1.000
_cell.length_b   1.000
_cell.length_c   1.000
_cell.angle_alpha   90.00
_cell.angle_beta   90.00
_cell.angle_gamma   90.00
#
_symmetry.space_group_name_H-M   'P 1'
#
loop_
_entity.id
_entity.type
_entity.pdbx_description
1 polymer ?
#
loop_
_entity_poly.entity_id
_entity_poly.type
_entity_poly.pdbx_seq_one_letter_code
_entity_poly.pdbx_strand_id
1 'polypeptide(L)'
;DGLVIDLTALRGVRVDPAARTVRVEAGCTTGDVDQATHAFGLAVPSGIVSTTGIAGLTLGGGHGYLSGRHGLTVDSLLEADVVLADGSFVTASAESHPDLFWALRGGGGNFGVVTSFVFRAHPITSVFAGPVAYPVAEAGRIMRRYRDWLPGAPEELCVFLGLKTVVSADPFPREHWGERMCLLMTCHDGDEEAGRGALAPLLEGLPEPFFDWRGTMPY
;
A
#
# COMPACT_ATOMS: atom_id res chain seq x y z
N ASP A 1 -32.91 -6.11 -5.37
CA ASP A 1 -33.27 -5.08 -4.39
C ASP A 1 -32.45 -5.34 -3.13
N GLY A 2 -31.79 -4.31 -2.58
CA GLY A 2 -30.96 -4.44 -1.41
C GLY A 2 -30.85 -3.08 -0.69
N LEU A 3 -30.27 -3.13 0.54
CA LEU A 3 -29.94 -1.96 1.34
C LEU A 3 -28.46 -1.64 1.14
N VAL A 4 -28.15 -0.37 0.90
CA VAL A 4 -26.78 0.16 0.90
C VAL A 4 -26.60 1.03 2.13
N ILE A 5 -25.56 0.75 2.92
CA ILE A 5 -25.15 1.59 4.05
C ILE A 5 -23.93 2.41 3.56
N ASP A 6 -24.17 3.70 3.32
CA ASP A 6 -23.13 4.62 2.84
C ASP A 6 -22.40 5.26 4.02
N LEU A 7 -21.09 5.00 4.14
CA LEU A 7 -20.23 5.54 5.18
C LEU A 7 -19.32 6.68 4.70
N THR A 8 -19.52 7.18 3.48
CA THR A 8 -18.65 8.22 2.90
C THR A 8 -18.59 9.53 3.67
N ALA A 9 -19.57 9.78 4.56
CA ALA A 9 -19.58 10.93 5.45
C ALA A 9 -18.69 10.78 6.69
N LEU A 10 -18.27 9.56 7.03
CA LEU A 10 -17.37 9.27 8.14
C LEU A 10 -15.91 9.43 7.68
N ARG A 11 -15.35 10.65 7.73
CA ARG A 11 -14.04 10.99 7.15
C ARG A 11 -13.03 11.56 8.17
N GLY A 12 -13.23 11.32 9.45
CA GLY A 12 -12.31 11.75 10.49
C GLY A 12 -11.02 10.94 10.48
N VAL A 13 -9.86 11.63 10.54
CA VAL A 13 -8.54 11.04 10.80
C VAL A 13 -7.92 11.75 11.99
N ARG A 14 -7.52 10.99 13.01
CA ARG A 14 -6.86 11.54 14.21
C ARG A 14 -5.56 10.78 14.49
N VAL A 15 -4.44 11.48 14.37
CA VAL A 15 -3.09 10.96 14.62
C VAL A 15 -2.70 11.23 16.06
N ASP A 16 -2.17 10.22 16.74
CA ASP A 16 -1.42 10.34 17.99
C ASP A 16 0.07 10.06 17.70
N PRO A 17 0.89 11.09 17.51
CA PRO A 17 2.28 10.89 17.15
C PRO A 17 3.13 10.33 18.30
N ALA A 18 2.71 10.52 19.57
CA ALA A 18 3.44 10.01 20.71
C ALA A 18 3.22 8.49 20.85
N ALA A 19 1.98 8.03 20.68
CA ALA A 19 1.63 6.61 20.67
C ALA A 19 1.95 5.94 19.31
N ARG A 20 2.22 6.71 18.25
CA ARG A 20 2.33 6.25 16.87
C ARG A 20 1.12 5.45 16.43
N THR A 21 -0.05 5.99 16.71
CA THR A 21 -1.32 5.40 16.30
C THR A 21 -2.16 6.41 15.52
N VAL A 22 -3.04 5.91 14.69
CA VAL A 22 -3.99 6.73 13.97
C VAL A 22 -5.37 6.10 14.00
N ARG A 23 -6.38 6.87 14.46
CA ARG A 23 -7.78 6.50 14.34
C ARG A 23 -8.32 7.05 13.03
N VAL A 24 -8.97 6.20 12.26
CA VAL A 24 -9.45 6.48 10.91
C VAL A 24 -10.90 6.03 10.81
N GLU A 25 -11.79 6.92 10.42
CA GLU A 25 -13.19 6.58 10.11
C GLU A 25 -13.30 5.86 8.76
N ALA A 26 -14.29 4.96 8.66
CA ALA A 26 -14.40 3.99 7.59
C ALA A 26 -14.66 4.59 6.19
N GLY A 27 -15.16 5.81 6.09
CA GLY A 27 -15.39 6.53 4.83
C GLY A 27 -14.14 7.22 4.27
N CYS A 28 -13.00 7.17 4.99
CA CYS A 28 -11.74 7.72 4.51
C CYS A 28 -11.17 6.90 3.34
N THR A 29 -10.37 7.58 2.51
CA THR A 29 -9.50 6.94 1.53
C THR A 29 -8.09 6.76 2.09
N THR A 30 -7.26 5.94 1.44
CA THR A 30 -5.84 5.80 1.78
C THR A 30 -5.11 7.13 1.72
N GLY A 31 -5.43 7.99 0.73
CA GLY A 31 -4.85 9.34 0.62
C GLY A 31 -5.22 10.27 1.77
N ASP A 32 -6.42 10.16 2.35
CA ASP A 32 -6.80 10.93 3.56
C ASP A 32 -5.89 10.52 4.74
N VAL A 33 -5.59 9.21 4.87
CA VAL A 33 -4.72 8.68 5.92
C VAL A 33 -3.28 9.13 5.71
N ASP A 34 -2.75 8.98 4.48
CA ASP A 34 -1.38 9.36 4.12
C ASP A 34 -1.14 10.85 4.37
N GLN A 35 -2.06 11.71 3.93
CA GLN A 35 -1.97 13.15 4.16
C GLN A 35 -1.93 13.51 5.65
N ALA A 36 -2.76 12.86 6.46
CA ALA A 36 -2.83 13.13 7.89
C ALA A 36 -1.59 12.64 8.64
N THR A 37 -1.10 11.43 8.32
CA THR A 37 0.07 10.83 9.00
C THR A 37 1.39 11.45 8.57
N HIS A 38 1.52 11.82 7.29
CA HIS A 38 2.72 12.46 6.74
C HIS A 38 3.08 13.75 7.50
N ALA A 39 2.09 14.54 7.94
CA ALA A 39 2.32 15.75 8.71
C ALA A 39 3.11 15.52 10.03
N PHE A 40 3.14 14.27 10.51
CA PHE A 40 3.86 13.86 11.71
C PHE A 40 5.07 12.96 11.40
N GLY A 41 5.44 12.81 10.13
CA GLY A 41 6.52 11.91 9.71
C GLY A 41 6.18 10.43 9.93
N LEU A 42 4.91 10.09 9.84
CA LEU A 42 4.37 8.74 10.05
C LEU A 42 3.66 8.25 8.78
N ALA A 43 3.60 6.92 8.62
CA ALA A 43 2.81 6.25 7.59
C ALA A 43 2.13 5.00 8.13
N VAL A 44 0.98 4.65 7.55
CA VAL A 44 0.31 3.36 7.76
C VAL A 44 0.53 2.53 6.49
N PRO A 45 0.99 1.27 6.57
CA PRO A 45 1.02 0.40 5.41
C PRO A 45 -0.37 0.32 4.78
N SER A 46 -0.52 0.81 3.56
CA SER A 46 -1.80 0.90 2.86
C SER A 46 -1.66 0.55 1.38
N GLY A 47 -2.76 0.61 0.62
CA GLY A 47 -2.75 0.32 -0.82
C GLY A 47 -2.04 1.38 -1.65
N ILE A 48 -1.70 1.04 -2.89
CA ILE A 48 -0.91 1.88 -3.81
C ILE A 48 -1.72 2.98 -4.52
N VAL A 49 -3.02 3.06 -4.29
CA VAL A 49 -3.93 4.00 -4.96
C VAL A 49 -4.63 4.86 -3.93
N SER A 50 -4.33 6.16 -3.89
CA SER A 50 -4.81 7.11 -2.88
C SER A 50 -6.33 7.29 -2.83
N THR A 51 -7.06 6.94 -3.88
CA THR A 51 -8.53 6.99 -3.93
C THR A 51 -9.22 5.72 -3.42
N THR A 52 -8.45 4.71 -3.01
CA THR A 52 -9.00 3.46 -2.46
C THR A 52 -9.59 3.71 -1.08
N GLY A 53 -10.80 3.21 -0.82
CA GLY A 53 -11.43 3.27 0.50
C GLY A 53 -10.68 2.42 1.52
N ILE A 54 -10.31 3.03 2.65
CA ILE A 54 -9.51 2.37 3.70
C ILE A 54 -10.21 1.14 4.28
N ALA A 55 -11.53 1.18 4.45
CA ALA A 55 -12.29 0.08 5.05
C ALA A 55 -12.23 -1.19 4.20
N GLY A 56 -12.60 -1.11 2.93
CA GLY A 56 -12.57 -2.27 2.03
C GLY A 56 -11.18 -2.83 1.84
N LEU A 57 -10.17 -1.96 1.74
CA LEU A 57 -8.77 -2.35 1.66
C LEU A 57 -8.36 -3.14 2.91
N THR A 58 -8.56 -2.58 4.10
CA THR A 58 -8.16 -3.18 5.38
C THR A 58 -8.85 -4.51 5.62
N LEU A 59 -10.17 -4.56 5.47
CA LEU A 59 -10.94 -5.79 5.72
C LEU A 59 -10.61 -6.92 4.74
N GLY A 60 -10.06 -6.60 3.56
CA GLY A 60 -9.55 -7.57 2.58
C GLY A 60 -8.07 -7.91 2.72
N GLY A 61 -7.38 -7.37 3.74
CA GLY A 61 -5.94 -7.54 3.97
C GLY A 61 -5.15 -6.27 3.71
N GLY A 62 -5.19 -5.74 2.51
CA GLY A 62 -4.50 -4.51 2.09
C GLY A 62 -3.02 -4.72 1.81
N HIS A 63 -2.65 -4.64 0.54
CA HIS A 63 -1.26 -4.79 0.07
C HIS A 63 -0.77 -3.50 -0.58
N GLY A 64 0.46 -3.08 -0.26
CA GLY A 64 1.05 -1.87 -0.79
C GLY A 64 2.57 -1.84 -0.70
N TYR A 65 3.14 -0.65 -0.90
CA TYR A 65 4.59 -0.46 -1.01
C TYR A 65 5.38 -0.79 0.27
N LEU A 66 4.76 -0.71 1.42
CA LEU A 66 5.40 -0.98 2.71
C LEU A 66 5.18 -2.41 3.22
N SER A 67 4.50 -3.25 2.43
CA SER A 67 4.08 -4.58 2.89
C SER A 67 5.22 -5.56 3.13
N GLY A 68 6.39 -5.36 2.51
CA GLY A 68 7.56 -6.22 2.76
C GLY A 68 8.03 -6.14 4.20
N ARG A 69 8.24 -4.92 4.70
CA ARG A 69 8.78 -4.68 6.05
C ARG A 69 7.69 -4.63 7.14
N HIS A 70 6.53 -4.09 6.82
CA HIS A 70 5.50 -3.77 7.82
C HIS A 70 4.25 -4.65 7.72
N GLY A 71 4.24 -5.62 6.81
CA GLY A 71 3.09 -6.49 6.59
C GLY A 71 1.96 -5.81 5.79
N LEU A 72 0.83 -6.47 5.73
CA LEU A 72 -0.39 -5.94 5.13
C LEU A 72 -1.00 -4.84 6.01
N THR A 73 -1.95 -4.09 5.49
CA THR A 73 -2.68 -3.07 6.28
C THR A 73 -3.30 -3.64 7.55
N VAL A 74 -3.85 -4.87 7.48
CA VAL A 74 -4.41 -5.59 8.64
C VAL A 74 -3.38 -5.94 9.71
N ASP A 75 -2.09 -6.04 9.38
CA ASP A 75 -1.05 -6.34 10.35
C ASP A 75 -0.70 -5.11 11.20
N SER A 76 -1.04 -3.92 10.72
CA SER A 76 -0.98 -2.67 11.47
C SER A 76 -2.29 -2.33 12.20
N LEU A 77 -3.39 -3.09 11.99
CA LEU A 77 -4.65 -2.88 12.68
C LEU A 77 -4.53 -3.26 14.16
N LEU A 78 -4.95 -2.35 15.04
CA LEU A 78 -4.96 -2.53 16.50
C LEU A 78 -6.38 -2.71 17.04
N GLU A 79 -7.33 -1.92 16.50
CA GLU A 79 -8.73 -1.93 16.94
C GLU A 79 -9.66 -1.63 15.77
N ALA A 80 -10.90 -2.10 15.85
CA ALA A 80 -11.99 -1.71 14.96
C ALA A 80 -13.29 -1.52 15.75
N ASP A 81 -13.98 -0.41 15.48
CA ASP A 81 -15.32 -0.17 16.00
C ASP A 81 -16.35 -0.73 15.02
N VAL A 82 -17.23 -1.60 15.49
CA VAL A 82 -18.13 -2.39 14.64
C VAL A 82 -19.57 -2.30 15.14
N VAL A 83 -20.50 -2.05 14.23
CA VAL A 83 -21.94 -2.26 14.46
C VAL A 83 -22.31 -3.64 13.95
N LEU A 84 -22.77 -4.52 14.85
CA LEU A 84 -23.16 -5.88 14.53
C LEU A 84 -24.58 -5.95 13.93
N ALA A 85 -24.98 -7.14 13.46
CA ALA A 85 -26.26 -7.35 12.80
C ALA A 85 -27.48 -7.11 13.71
N ASP A 86 -27.31 -7.24 15.02
CA ASP A 86 -28.34 -6.96 16.03
C ASP A 86 -28.40 -5.47 16.44
N GLY A 87 -27.54 -4.63 15.84
CA GLY A 87 -27.43 -3.20 16.14
C GLY A 87 -26.52 -2.89 17.33
N SER A 88 -25.94 -3.86 17.99
CA SER A 88 -24.98 -3.63 19.08
C SER A 88 -23.68 -3.02 18.53
N PHE A 89 -23.09 -2.11 19.31
CA PHE A 89 -21.80 -1.49 19.01
C PHE A 89 -20.72 -2.14 19.88
N VAL A 90 -19.65 -2.61 19.23
CA VAL A 90 -18.51 -3.25 19.91
C VAL A 90 -17.19 -2.71 19.37
N THR A 91 -16.16 -2.70 20.23
CA THR A 91 -14.77 -2.48 19.80
C THR A 91 -14.05 -3.83 19.81
N ALA A 92 -13.58 -4.24 18.64
CA ALA A 92 -12.82 -5.48 18.44
C ALA A 92 -11.32 -5.19 18.47
N SER A 93 -10.58 -5.93 19.27
CA SER A 93 -9.10 -5.87 19.38
C SER A 93 -8.56 -7.24 19.77
N ALA A 94 -7.25 -7.37 19.96
CA ALA A 94 -6.64 -8.60 20.46
C ALA A 94 -7.15 -8.99 21.86
N GLU A 95 -7.54 -8.00 22.69
CA GLU A 95 -8.00 -8.18 24.07
C GLU A 95 -9.51 -8.17 24.19
N SER A 96 -10.22 -7.57 23.25
CA SER A 96 -11.69 -7.44 23.26
C SER A 96 -12.28 -8.01 21.98
N HIS A 97 -13.20 -8.97 22.07
CA HIS A 97 -13.80 -9.67 20.93
C HIS A 97 -12.75 -10.24 19.96
N PRO A 98 -11.76 -11.03 20.45
CA PRO A 98 -10.60 -11.45 19.65
C PRO A 98 -11.00 -12.29 18.43
N ASP A 99 -12.06 -13.07 18.50
CA ASP A 99 -12.56 -13.86 17.36
C ASP A 99 -13.11 -12.95 16.25
N LEU A 100 -13.83 -11.88 16.62
CA LEU A 100 -14.29 -10.88 15.66
C LEU A 100 -13.10 -10.12 15.06
N PHE A 101 -12.14 -9.72 15.90
CA PHE A 101 -10.93 -9.04 15.45
C PHE A 101 -10.15 -9.89 14.45
N TRP A 102 -9.98 -11.17 14.73
CA TRP A 102 -9.38 -12.12 13.80
C TRP A 102 -10.15 -12.20 12.48
N ALA A 103 -11.48 -12.30 12.54
CA ALA A 103 -12.34 -12.41 11.36
C ALA A 103 -12.29 -11.17 10.46
N LEU A 104 -12.21 -9.98 11.05
CA LEU A 104 -12.08 -8.70 10.32
C LEU A 104 -10.76 -8.57 9.58
N ARG A 105 -9.72 -9.30 9.98
CA ARG A 105 -8.38 -9.24 9.38
C ARG A 105 -8.29 -10.15 8.16
N GLY A 106 -8.97 -9.76 7.07
CA GLY A 106 -8.99 -10.45 5.78
C GLY A 106 -10.31 -11.12 5.43
N GLY A 107 -11.24 -11.26 6.38
CA GLY A 107 -12.56 -11.87 6.14
C GLY A 107 -13.60 -10.96 5.50
N GLY A 108 -13.25 -9.71 5.24
CA GLY A 108 -14.14 -8.73 4.60
C GLY A 108 -15.26 -8.23 5.50
N GLY A 109 -16.32 -7.70 4.89
CA GLY A 109 -17.44 -7.05 5.58
C GLY A 109 -18.55 -7.98 6.09
N ASN A 110 -18.29 -9.29 6.26
CA ASN A 110 -19.32 -10.27 6.58
C ASN A 110 -19.75 -10.27 8.07
N PHE A 111 -19.04 -9.57 8.94
CA PHE A 111 -19.16 -9.67 10.40
C PHE A 111 -19.80 -8.44 11.04
N GLY A 112 -20.13 -7.43 10.27
CA GLY A 112 -20.74 -6.18 10.73
C GLY A 112 -20.26 -4.98 9.91
N VAL A 113 -20.76 -3.79 10.27
CA VAL A 113 -20.39 -2.52 9.66
C VAL A 113 -19.30 -1.88 10.50
N VAL A 114 -18.08 -1.85 9.99
CA VAL A 114 -16.96 -1.16 10.68
C VAL A 114 -17.11 0.34 10.46
N THR A 115 -17.10 1.11 11.54
CA THR A 115 -17.24 2.57 11.51
C THR A 115 -15.92 3.31 11.69
N SER A 116 -14.97 2.72 12.43
CA SER A 116 -13.62 3.25 12.56
C SER A 116 -12.57 2.16 12.80
N PHE A 117 -11.33 2.49 12.55
CA PHE A 117 -10.15 1.65 12.77
C PHE A 117 -9.12 2.41 13.58
N VAL A 118 -8.31 1.70 14.37
CA VAL A 118 -7.06 2.22 14.93
C VAL A 118 -5.90 1.44 14.35
N PHE A 119 -4.98 2.14 13.70
CA PHE A 119 -3.77 1.53 13.15
C PHE A 119 -2.53 1.94 13.93
N ARG A 120 -1.55 1.05 13.96
CA ARG A 120 -0.16 1.41 14.24
C ARG A 120 0.39 2.18 13.04
N ALA A 121 1.08 3.28 13.31
CA ALA A 121 1.80 4.03 12.30
C ALA A 121 3.31 3.87 12.48
N HIS A 122 4.04 3.93 11.37
CA HIS A 122 5.48 3.72 11.31
C HIS A 122 6.20 5.02 10.96
N PRO A 123 7.42 5.29 11.50
CA PRO A 123 8.16 6.51 11.23
C PRO A 123 8.77 6.45 9.81
N ILE A 124 8.03 6.96 8.83
CA ILE A 124 8.41 7.02 7.42
C ILE A 124 8.07 8.41 6.90
N THR A 125 9.07 9.14 6.41
CA THR A 125 8.91 10.49 5.85
C THR A 125 9.13 10.51 4.35
N SER A 126 10.08 9.70 3.88
CA SER A 126 10.47 9.61 2.47
C SER A 126 10.87 8.19 2.13
N VAL A 127 10.78 7.89 0.85
CA VAL A 127 11.15 6.60 0.25
C VAL A 127 12.00 6.86 -0.99
N PHE A 128 12.84 5.89 -1.37
CA PHE A 128 13.43 5.85 -2.69
C PHE A 128 12.54 4.99 -3.59
N ALA A 129 11.82 5.63 -4.50
CA ALA A 129 10.77 4.95 -5.26
C ALA A 129 10.67 5.45 -6.70
N GLY A 130 9.94 4.71 -7.52
CA GLY A 130 9.59 5.11 -8.88
C GLY A 130 9.57 3.96 -9.87
N PRO A 131 9.09 4.24 -11.09
CA PRO A 131 9.00 3.27 -12.17
C PRO A 131 10.33 3.08 -12.90
N VAL A 132 10.57 1.81 -13.30
CA VAL A 132 11.56 1.43 -14.31
C VAL A 132 10.83 0.67 -15.41
N ALA A 133 10.88 1.16 -16.64
CA ALA A 133 10.13 0.59 -17.75
C ALA A 133 11.01 0.06 -18.87
N TYR A 134 10.61 -1.07 -19.39
CA TYR A 134 11.28 -1.80 -20.46
C TYR A 134 10.30 -2.12 -21.59
N PRO A 135 10.78 -2.30 -22.83
CA PRO A 135 9.95 -2.83 -23.91
C PRO A 135 9.28 -4.14 -23.49
N VAL A 136 8.02 -4.36 -23.86
CA VAL A 136 7.29 -5.59 -23.50
C VAL A 136 7.96 -6.85 -24.03
N ALA A 137 8.75 -6.77 -25.10
CA ALA A 137 9.54 -7.89 -25.62
C ALA A 137 10.51 -8.49 -24.60
N GLU A 138 10.97 -7.68 -23.64
CA GLU A 138 11.87 -8.11 -22.56
C GLU A 138 11.12 -8.72 -21.36
N ALA A 139 9.80 -8.67 -21.34
CA ALA A 139 8.99 -9.09 -20.18
C ALA A 139 9.33 -10.50 -19.68
N GLY A 140 9.48 -11.46 -20.60
CA GLY A 140 9.81 -12.83 -20.22
C GLY A 140 11.17 -12.96 -19.51
N ARG A 141 12.17 -12.15 -19.89
CA ARG A 141 13.48 -12.10 -19.24
C ARG A 141 13.37 -11.48 -17.85
N ILE A 142 12.68 -10.33 -17.77
CA ILE A 142 12.50 -9.57 -16.53
C ILE A 142 11.71 -10.40 -15.51
N MET A 143 10.61 -11.06 -15.93
CA MET A 143 9.80 -11.90 -15.06
C MET A 143 10.59 -13.08 -14.48
N ARG A 144 11.43 -13.74 -15.28
CA ARG A 144 12.30 -14.80 -14.78
C ARG A 144 13.30 -14.27 -13.77
N ARG A 145 13.96 -13.15 -14.07
CA ARG A 145 14.90 -12.50 -13.14
C ARG A 145 14.22 -12.11 -11.84
N TYR A 146 13.04 -11.49 -11.92
CA TYR A 146 12.23 -11.11 -10.76
C TYR A 146 11.87 -12.33 -9.90
N ARG A 147 11.38 -13.41 -10.50
CA ARG A 147 11.05 -14.67 -9.80
C ARG A 147 12.25 -15.24 -9.05
N ASP A 148 13.40 -15.26 -9.70
CA ASP A 148 14.62 -15.87 -9.16
C ASP A 148 15.25 -15.01 -8.06
N TRP A 149 15.06 -13.68 -8.14
CA TRP A 149 15.53 -12.71 -7.17
C TRP A 149 14.62 -12.62 -5.92
N LEU A 150 13.31 -12.72 -6.10
CA LEU A 150 12.30 -12.42 -5.07
C LEU A 150 12.49 -13.17 -3.73
N PRO A 151 12.88 -14.47 -3.68
CA PRO A 151 13.08 -15.17 -2.41
C PRO A 151 14.19 -14.59 -1.52
N GLY A 152 15.13 -13.82 -2.09
CA GLY A 152 16.22 -13.17 -1.37
C GLY A 152 16.07 -11.63 -1.31
N ALA A 153 14.91 -11.10 -1.69
CA ALA A 153 14.67 -9.66 -1.68
C ALA A 153 14.67 -9.12 -0.23
N PRO A 154 15.28 -7.94 0.01
CA PRO A 154 15.22 -7.32 1.32
C PRO A 154 13.80 -6.84 1.64
N GLU A 155 13.41 -6.91 2.92
CA GLU A 155 12.05 -6.56 3.37
C GLU A 155 11.72 -5.08 3.16
N GLU A 156 12.73 -4.22 3.16
CA GLU A 156 12.61 -2.78 2.91
C GLU A 156 12.23 -2.44 1.48
N LEU A 157 12.40 -3.39 0.55
CA LEU A 157 12.18 -3.17 -0.88
C LEU A 157 10.93 -3.89 -1.37
N CYS A 158 9.99 -3.11 -1.85
CA CYS A 158 8.81 -3.59 -2.59
C CYS A 158 8.99 -3.34 -4.08
N VAL A 159 8.70 -4.35 -4.91
CA VAL A 159 8.69 -4.23 -6.36
C VAL A 159 7.42 -4.85 -6.92
N PHE A 160 6.56 -4.02 -7.53
CA PHE A 160 5.43 -4.52 -8.32
C PHE A 160 5.84 -4.64 -9.79
N LEU A 161 5.63 -5.81 -10.36
CA LEU A 161 5.83 -6.06 -11.78
C LEU A 161 4.48 -6.06 -12.51
N GLY A 162 4.39 -5.33 -13.61
CA GLY A 162 3.17 -5.27 -14.40
C GLY A 162 3.41 -5.10 -15.90
N LEU A 163 2.49 -5.63 -16.69
CA LEU A 163 2.41 -5.35 -18.12
C LEU A 163 1.40 -4.23 -18.33
N LYS A 164 1.84 -3.11 -18.87
CA LYS A 164 1.05 -1.89 -19.00
C LYS A 164 1.20 -1.32 -20.41
N THR A 165 0.35 -0.36 -20.73
CA THR A 165 0.53 0.52 -21.89
C THR A 165 1.12 1.83 -21.40
N VAL A 166 2.13 2.34 -22.12
CA VAL A 166 2.73 3.64 -21.83
C VAL A 166 1.66 4.71 -22.03
N VAL A 167 1.37 5.47 -20.97
CA VAL A 167 0.38 6.55 -21.04
C VAL A 167 0.89 7.70 -21.90
N SER A 168 -0.02 8.35 -22.63
CA SER A 168 0.30 9.50 -23.47
C SER A 168 0.39 10.79 -22.64
N ALA A 169 1.29 10.80 -21.67
CA ALA A 169 1.50 11.92 -20.76
C ALA A 169 2.94 11.92 -20.21
N ASP A 170 3.43 13.11 -19.83
CA ASP A 170 4.67 13.24 -19.08
C ASP A 170 4.58 12.47 -17.76
N PRO A 171 5.67 11.90 -17.24
CA PRO A 171 7.06 12.04 -17.71
C PRO A 171 7.52 10.99 -18.72
N PHE A 172 6.63 10.17 -19.28
CA PHE A 172 7.02 9.14 -20.24
C PHE A 172 7.48 9.76 -21.56
N PRO A 173 8.59 9.23 -22.18
CA PRO A 173 9.06 9.69 -23.48
C PRO A 173 7.98 9.53 -24.55
N ARG A 174 7.78 10.58 -25.35
CA ARG A 174 6.69 10.65 -26.35
C ARG A 174 6.77 9.57 -27.42
N GLU A 175 7.98 9.19 -27.79
CA GLU A 175 8.27 8.14 -28.77
C GLU A 175 7.75 6.76 -28.38
N HIS A 176 7.49 6.55 -27.07
CA HIS A 176 6.99 5.28 -26.55
C HIS A 176 5.47 5.30 -26.21
N TRP A 177 4.80 6.44 -26.36
CA TRP A 177 3.38 6.55 -26.05
C TRP A 177 2.52 5.53 -26.78
N GLY A 178 1.65 4.82 -26.05
CA GLY A 178 0.78 3.78 -26.60
C GLY A 178 1.44 2.42 -26.78
N GLU A 179 2.76 2.31 -26.64
CA GLU A 179 3.47 1.04 -26.70
C GLU A 179 3.19 0.19 -25.44
N ARG A 180 3.37 -1.13 -25.57
CA ARG A 180 3.30 -2.04 -24.43
C ARG A 180 4.64 -2.07 -23.72
N MET A 181 4.59 -2.02 -22.38
CA MET A 181 5.79 -2.05 -21.53
C MET A 181 5.72 -3.14 -20.46
N CYS A 182 6.88 -3.58 -20.02
CA CYS A 182 7.08 -4.26 -18.74
C CYS A 182 7.54 -3.22 -17.73
N LEU A 183 6.75 -3.01 -16.68
CA LEU A 183 6.98 -1.99 -15.66
C LEU A 183 7.36 -2.64 -14.35
N LEU A 184 8.47 -2.20 -13.76
CA LEU A 184 8.81 -2.42 -12.36
C LEU A 184 8.51 -1.14 -11.60
N MET A 185 7.52 -1.17 -10.73
CA MET A 185 7.27 -0.08 -9.79
C MET A 185 7.97 -0.43 -8.48
N THR A 186 8.98 0.35 -8.13
CA THR A 186 9.88 0.07 -7.01
C THR A 186 9.62 1.05 -5.86
N CYS A 187 9.76 0.59 -4.63
CA CYS A 187 9.71 1.43 -3.43
C CYS A 187 10.59 0.81 -2.35
N HIS A 188 11.59 1.54 -1.91
CA HIS A 188 12.47 1.18 -0.80
C HIS A 188 12.21 2.12 0.39
N ASP A 189 11.94 1.53 1.55
CA ASP A 189 11.78 2.23 2.82
C ASP A 189 13.16 2.53 3.42
N GLY A 190 13.80 3.58 2.91
CA GLY A 190 15.12 4.03 3.28
C GLY A 190 15.66 5.08 2.32
N ASP A 191 16.94 5.40 2.46
CA ASP A 191 17.60 6.39 1.60
C ASP A 191 17.89 5.86 0.18
N GLU A 192 18.33 6.76 -0.69
CA GLU A 192 18.61 6.45 -2.09
C GLU A 192 19.78 5.47 -2.26
N GLU A 193 20.84 5.58 -1.45
CA GLU A 193 22.02 4.72 -1.56
C GLU A 193 21.64 3.28 -1.23
N ALA A 194 20.94 3.07 -0.12
CA ALA A 194 20.43 1.77 0.29
C ALA A 194 19.43 1.20 -0.74
N GLY A 195 18.51 2.03 -1.24
CA GLY A 195 17.53 1.61 -2.24
C GLY A 195 18.15 1.20 -3.57
N ARG A 196 19.16 1.93 -4.04
CA ARG A 196 19.93 1.55 -5.25
C ARG A 196 20.69 0.24 -5.04
N GLY A 197 21.33 0.08 -3.88
CA GLY A 197 22.03 -1.15 -3.51
C GLY A 197 21.09 -2.36 -3.44
N ALA A 198 19.91 -2.21 -2.84
CA ALA A 198 18.90 -3.25 -2.74
C ALA A 198 18.33 -3.69 -4.11
N LEU A 199 18.18 -2.75 -5.04
CA LEU A 199 17.67 -3.01 -6.39
C LEU A 199 18.72 -3.55 -7.36
N ALA A 200 20.01 -3.28 -7.15
CA ALA A 200 21.06 -3.64 -8.07
C ALA A 200 21.06 -5.14 -8.44
N PRO A 201 20.88 -6.11 -7.50
CA PRO A 201 20.83 -7.52 -7.84
C PRO A 201 19.65 -7.90 -8.75
N LEU A 202 18.51 -7.23 -8.67
CA LEU A 202 17.38 -7.45 -9.58
C LEU A 202 17.69 -6.96 -10.98
N LEU A 203 18.30 -5.77 -11.10
CA LEU A 203 18.52 -5.09 -12.37
C LEU A 203 19.77 -5.59 -13.12
N GLU A 204 20.69 -6.23 -12.43
CA GLU A 204 21.92 -6.76 -13.01
C GLU A 204 21.63 -7.72 -14.17
N GLY A 205 22.25 -7.42 -15.33
CA GLY A 205 22.09 -8.21 -16.54
C GLY A 205 20.76 -8.02 -17.26
N LEU A 206 19.86 -7.14 -16.81
CA LEU A 206 18.72 -6.69 -17.61
C LEU A 206 19.18 -5.69 -18.70
N PRO A 207 18.40 -5.52 -19.78
CA PRO A 207 18.68 -4.50 -20.79
C PRO A 207 18.56 -3.10 -20.20
N GLU A 208 19.06 -2.09 -20.93
CA GLU A 208 18.83 -0.69 -20.57
C GLU A 208 17.32 -0.37 -20.61
N PRO A 209 16.74 0.19 -19.55
CA PRO A 209 15.35 0.62 -19.57
C PRO A 209 15.17 1.84 -20.50
N PHE A 210 14.03 1.93 -21.18
CA PHE A 210 13.73 3.15 -21.94
C PHE A 210 13.23 4.29 -21.03
N PHE A 211 12.88 3.99 -19.78
CA PHE A 211 12.44 4.96 -18.80
C PHE A 211 12.82 4.50 -17.38
N ASP A 212 13.51 5.37 -16.67
CA ASP A 212 13.87 5.20 -15.25
C ASP A 212 13.63 6.53 -14.53
N TRP A 213 12.64 6.54 -13.64
CA TRP A 213 12.25 7.74 -12.90
C TRP A 213 12.24 7.48 -11.40
N ARG A 214 13.24 6.76 -10.93
CA ARG A 214 13.43 6.52 -9.50
C ARG A 214 14.10 7.72 -8.84
N GLY A 215 13.64 8.06 -7.65
CA GLY A 215 14.21 9.13 -6.84
C GLY A 215 13.69 9.11 -5.42
N THR A 216 14.28 9.94 -4.58
CA THR A 216 13.77 10.18 -3.22
C THR A 216 12.54 11.07 -3.32
N MET A 217 11.45 10.62 -2.70
CA MET A 217 10.18 11.36 -2.67
C MET A 217 9.49 11.19 -1.31
N PRO A 218 8.59 12.11 -0.92
CA PRO A 218 7.72 11.90 0.23
C PRO A 218 6.88 10.62 0.05
N TYR A 219 6.65 9.93 1.16
CA TYR A 219 5.72 8.80 1.18
C TYR A 219 4.29 9.28 1.33
#